data_073ed2d134b13614998084b07045fcd8
#
_entry.id   073ed2d134b13614998084b07045fcd8
#
_cell.length_a   1.000
_cell.length_b   1.000
_cell.length_c   1.000
_cell.angle_alpha   90.00
_cell.angle_beta   90.00
_cell.angle_gamma   90.00
#
_symmetry.space_group_name_H-M   'P 1'
#
loop_
_entity.id
_entity.type
_entity.pdbx_description
1 polymer ?
#
loop_
_entity_poly.entity_id
_entity_poly.type
_entity_poly.pdbx_seq_one_letter_code
_entity_poly.pdbx_strand_id
1 'polypeptide(L)'
;MSEIKSVQVQLTTKCNERCFMCRKYTWESKEIDINTLIRKITKYYDSTFTFSGGDPLNYSELHTLNQVLEQNDIVYQVFTNMNYILTYEQHMFLDNAKCIQVSLDGSDHATYYSVRRCTEFGFNTVIENILSYANKIKANCTVSCRNYFDVRNIYNLCKNIKIPVRFFPVHTDENAMLQQYMIDYIINSFVENCEPVPEEVNNFLKIYNSKNLPKPSRCYVKSAHRIIDESGKEYPCCRAINDNGRDWKGKFSLGNLNDLDNPNVLYDFCKDCDRYVKFNAHWDDYKDKKELFL
;
A
#
# COMPACT_ATOMS: atom_id res chain seq x y z
N MET A 1 18.48 16.42 12.67
CA MET A 1 17.87 15.10 12.37
C MET A 1 16.72 15.36 11.43
N SER A 2 16.61 14.62 10.32
CA SER A 2 15.44 14.72 9.42
C SER A 2 14.21 14.22 10.17
N GLU A 3 13.15 15.03 10.17
CA GLU A 3 11.87 14.67 10.80
C GLU A 3 11.21 13.56 9.99
N ILE A 4 10.95 12.40 10.60
CA ILE A 4 10.20 11.33 9.96
C ILE A 4 8.74 11.78 9.83
N LYS A 5 8.24 11.86 8.61
CA LYS A 5 6.88 12.37 8.32
C LYS A 5 5.84 11.27 8.19
N SER A 6 6.27 10.05 7.88
CA SER A 6 5.38 8.92 7.62
C SER A 6 5.95 7.62 8.17
N VAL A 7 5.12 6.85 8.86
CA VAL A 7 5.47 5.54 9.42
C VAL A 7 4.44 4.51 8.97
N GLN A 8 4.87 3.54 8.17
CA GLN A 8 4.04 2.39 7.83
C GLN A 8 4.31 1.25 8.80
N VAL A 9 3.28 0.71 9.42
CA VAL A 9 3.37 -0.42 10.34
C VAL A 9 2.66 -1.64 9.75
N GLN A 10 3.34 -2.76 9.72
CA GLN A 10 2.75 -4.06 9.42
C GLN A 10 2.30 -4.70 10.74
N LEU A 11 1.00 -4.58 11.05
CA LEU A 11 0.46 -5.06 12.33
C LEU A 11 0.51 -6.58 12.45
N THR A 12 0.23 -7.28 11.35
CA THR A 12 0.08 -8.73 11.33
C THR A 12 0.43 -9.30 9.95
N THR A 13 0.80 -10.57 9.88
CA THR A 13 0.86 -11.33 8.62
C THR A 13 -0.45 -12.07 8.31
N LYS A 14 -1.42 -12.09 9.25
CA LYS A 14 -2.72 -12.73 9.04
C LYS A 14 -3.52 -11.98 7.98
N CYS A 15 -4.15 -12.72 7.07
CA CYS A 15 -5.04 -12.19 6.05
C CYS A 15 -6.09 -13.24 5.71
N ASN A 16 -7.32 -12.81 5.48
CA ASN A 16 -8.43 -13.67 5.03
C ASN A 16 -8.46 -13.89 3.51
N GLU A 17 -7.52 -13.31 2.77
CA GLU A 17 -7.37 -13.50 1.33
C GLU A 17 -6.06 -14.18 0.94
N ARG A 18 -6.03 -14.76 -0.28
CA ARG A 18 -4.89 -15.50 -0.84
C ARG A 18 -4.53 -14.98 -2.23
N CYS A 19 -4.41 -13.64 -2.35
CA CYS A 19 -4.14 -12.96 -3.63
C CYS A 19 -2.98 -13.62 -4.36
N PHE A 20 -3.16 -13.91 -5.66
CA PHE A 20 -2.20 -14.70 -6.42
C PHE A 20 -0.81 -14.05 -6.50
N MET A 21 -0.73 -12.72 -6.47
CA MET A 21 0.51 -11.95 -6.49
C MET A 21 1.10 -11.68 -5.09
N CYS A 22 0.40 -12.06 -4.02
CA CYS A 22 0.85 -11.79 -2.66
C CYS A 22 1.60 -13.00 -2.09
N ARG A 23 2.81 -12.78 -1.58
CA ARG A 23 3.63 -13.83 -0.95
C ARG A 23 3.42 -13.94 0.56
N LYS A 24 2.71 -12.99 1.19
CA LYS A 24 2.54 -12.96 2.64
C LYS A 24 1.74 -14.14 3.20
N TYR A 25 0.82 -14.72 2.43
CA TYR A 25 0.03 -15.87 2.87
C TYR A 25 0.86 -17.16 3.13
N THR A 26 2.09 -17.21 2.62
CA THR A 26 3.03 -18.32 2.88
C THR A 26 3.83 -18.11 4.15
N TRP A 27 3.70 -16.96 4.80
CA TRP A 27 4.44 -16.64 6.01
C TRP A 27 3.76 -17.22 7.24
N GLU A 28 4.55 -17.48 8.28
CA GLU A 28 4.01 -17.81 9.59
C GLU A 28 3.12 -16.66 10.09
N SER A 29 2.05 -17.02 10.79
CA SER A 29 1.19 -16.03 11.43
C SER A 29 1.95 -15.32 12.55
N LYS A 30 2.22 -14.02 12.35
CA LYS A 30 2.92 -13.15 13.30
C LYS A 30 2.17 -11.85 13.45
N GLU A 31 2.29 -11.26 14.63
CA GLU A 31 1.72 -9.96 14.96
C GLU A 31 2.74 -9.15 15.73
N ILE A 32 2.74 -7.83 15.54
CA ILE A 32 3.56 -6.95 16.37
C ILE A 32 3.02 -6.95 17.79
N ASP A 33 3.92 -7.11 18.77
CA ASP A 33 3.57 -6.97 20.19
C ASP A 33 3.06 -5.55 20.46
N ILE A 34 1.94 -5.45 21.16
CA ILE A 34 1.26 -4.16 21.40
C ILE A 34 2.13 -3.16 22.17
N ASN A 35 2.92 -3.61 23.15
CA ASN A 35 3.81 -2.72 23.90
C ASN A 35 4.97 -2.21 23.02
N THR A 36 5.44 -3.04 22.09
CA THR A 36 6.42 -2.63 21.07
C THR A 36 5.81 -1.60 20.14
N LEU A 37 4.58 -1.82 19.68
CA LEU A 37 3.85 -0.87 18.83
C LEU A 37 3.64 0.48 19.54
N ILE A 38 3.21 0.48 20.80
CA ILE A 38 3.03 1.71 21.59
C ILE A 38 4.34 2.50 21.68
N ARG A 39 5.48 1.83 21.96
CA ARG A 39 6.80 2.50 21.98
C ARG A 39 7.13 3.14 20.61
N LYS A 40 6.76 2.49 19.49
CA LYS A 40 6.99 3.04 18.15
C LYS A 40 6.06 4.24 17.86
N ILE A 41 4.79 4.16 18.25
CA ILE A 41 3.85 5.27 18.15
C ILE A 41 4.37 6.48 18.93
N THR A 42 4.78 6.28 20.18
CA THR A 42 5.37 7.34 21.01
C THR A 42 6.64 7.93 20.40
N LYS A 43 7.52 7.08 19.82
CA LYS A 43 8.76 7.54 19.17
C LYS A 43 8.50 8.44 17.97
N TYR A 44 7.43 8.19 17.23
CA TYR A 44 7.08 8.86 15.97
C TYR A 44 5.75 9.62 16.04
N TYR A 45 5.36 10.13 17.20
CA TYR A 45 4.03 10.68 17.45
C TYR A 45 3.65 11.84 16.48
N ASP A 46 4.64 12.61 16.00
CA ASP A 46 4.42 13.70 15.03
C ASP A 46 4.25 13.22 13.57
N SER A 47 4.40 11.91 13.35
CA SER A 47 4.29 11.33 12.02
C SER A 47 2.84 10.92 11.70
N THR A 48 2.53 10.84 10.41
CA THR A 48 1.32 10.16 9.96
C THR A 48 1.56 8.65 9.91
N PHE A 49 0.68 7.87 10.52
CA PHE A 49 0.78 6.41 10.51
C PHE A 49 -0.01 5.80 9.36
N THR A 50 0.51 4.68 8.85
CA THR A 50 -0.17 3.82 7.88
C THR A 50 -0.18 2.41 8.41
N PHE A 51 -1.35 1.89 8.77
CA PHE A 51 -1.48 0.51 9.22
C PHE A 51 -1.75 -0.43 8.04
N SER A 52 -0.98 -1.50 7.98
CA SER A 52 -1.01 -2.50 6.90
C SER A 52 -0.58 -3.87 7.45
N GLY A 53 -0.25 -4.80 6.57
CA GLY A 53 0.26 -6.11 6.98
C GLY A 53 -0.15 -7.21 6.02
N GLY A 54 -0.63 -8.33 6.54
CA GLY A 54 -1.54 -9.23 5.84
C GLY A 54 -2.83 -8.45 5.58
N ASP A 55 -3.69 -8.34 6.62
CA ASP A 55 -4.71 -7.30 6.67
C ASP A 55 -4.79 -6.78 8.12
N PRO A 56 -4.69 -5.46 8.35
CA PRO A 56 -4.65 -4.87 9.69
C PRO A 56 -5.92 -5.12 10.52
N LEU A 57 -7.07 -5.37 9.88
CA LEU A 57 -8.32 -5.70 10.57
C LEU A 57 -8.28 -7.07 11.26
N ASN A 58 -7.27 -7.90 10.97
CA ASN A 58 -7.03 -9.18 11.66
C ASN A 58 -6.08 -9.06 12.87
N TYR A 59 -5.68 -7.84 13.25
CA TYR A 59 -4.80 -7.66 14.39
C TYR A 59 -5.53 -7.98 15.70
N SER A 60 -4.98 -8.88 16.51
CA SER A 60 -5.68 -9.36 17.72
C SER A 60 -5.84 -8.29 18.80
N GLU A 61 -4.92 -7.32 18.86
CA GLU A 61 -4.94 -6.22 19.84
C GLU A 61 -5.57 -4.93 19.29
N LEU A 62 -6.52 -5.05 18.34
CA LEU A 62 -7.13 -3.89 17.68
C LEU A 62 -7.88 -2.99 18.67
N HIS A 63 -8.51 -3.57 19.69
CA HIS A 63 -9.17 -2.82 20.77
C HIS A 63 -8.18 -1.92 21.52
N THR A 64 -7.08 -2.49 22.00
CA THR A 64 -6.04 -1.76 22.73
C THR A 64 -5.39 -0.69 21.83
N LEU A 65 -5.15 -1.03 20.56
CA LEU A 65 -4.62 -0.08 19.58
C LEU A 65 -5.55 1.12 19.38
N ASN A 66 -6.87 0.89 19.24
CA ASN A 66 -7.87 1.97 19.12
C ASN A 66 -7.78 2.96 20.29
N GLN A 67 -7.71 2.45 21.52
CA GLN A 67 -7.57 3.30 22.71
C GLN A 67 -6.30 4.14 22.69
N VAL A 68 -5.17 3.55 22.30
CA VAL A 68 -3.89 4.26 22.21
C VAL A 68 -3.90 5.34 21.15
N LEU A 69 -4.47 5.06 19.97
CA LEU A 69 -4.54 6.02 18.87
C LEU A 69 -5.42 7.22 19.21
N GLU A 70 -6.57 6.98 19.84
CA GLU A 70 -7.52 8.01 20.27
C GLU A 70 -6.93 8.88 21.39
N GLN A 71 -6.37 8.26 22.43
CA GLN A 71 -5.80 8.98 23.58
C GLN A 71 -4.62 9.89 23.22
N ASN A 72 -3.93 9.61 22.12
CA ASN A 72 -2.76 10.35 21.66
C ASN A 72 -3.02 11.18 20.39
N ASP A 73 -4.27 11.32 19.95
CA ASP A 73 -4.65 12.06 18.74
C ASP A 73 -3.84 11.67 17.49
N ILE A 74 -3.53 10.38 17.34
CA ILE A 74 -2.68 9.87 16.26
C ILE A 74 -3.41 9.90 14.92
N VAL A 75 -2.85 10.63 13.95
CA VAL A 75 -3.35 10.66 12.58
C VAL A 75 -2.89 9.43 11.82
N TYR A 76 -3.84 8.66 11.27
CA TYR A 76 -3.50 7.44 10.54
C TYR A 76 -4.40 7.15 9.34
N GLN A 77 -3.90 6.26 8.49
CA GLN A 77 -4.63 5.64 7.40
C GLN A 77 -4.47 4.11 7.47
N VAL A 78 -5.40 3.41 6.81
CA VAL A 78 -5.46 1.95 6.84
C VAL A 78 -5.41 1.40 5.41
N PHE A 79 -4.56 0.40 5.16
CA PHE A 79 -4.59 -0.42 3.94
C PHE A 79 -5.26 -1.74 4.25
N THR A 80 -6.43 -1.99 3.69
CA THR A 80 -7.22 -3.20 3.95
C THR A 80 -7.89 -3.73 2.68
N ASN A 81 -8.27 -4.99 2.68
CA ASN A 81 -9.09 -5.57 1.63
C ASN A 81 -10.59 -5.32 1.83
N MET A 82 -11.02 -4.89 3.02
CA MET A 82 -12.43 -4.64 3.39
C MET A 82 -13.36 -5.84 3.21
N ASN A 83 -12.84 -7.06 3.11
CA ASN A 83 -13.62 -8.27 2.88
C ASN A 83 -14.01 -8.95 4.21
N TYR A 84 -14.81 -8.25 5.01
CA TYR A 84 -15.23 -8.66 6.35
C TYR A 84 -16.69 -8.29 6.64
N ILE A 85 -17.34 -9.09 7.47
CA ILE A 85 -18.42 -8.59 8.32
C ILE A 85 -17.73 -7.90 9.49
N LEU A 86 -17.79 -6.57 9.53
CA LEU A 86 -16.99 -5.77 10.44
C LEU A 86 -17.47 -5.92 11.89
N THR A 87 -16.55 -6.13 12.82
CA THR A 87 -16.81 -6.08 14.28
C THR A 87 -16.87 -4.64 14.78
N TYR A 88 -17.29 -4.46 16.01
CA TYR A 88 -17.30 -3.14 16.65
C TYR A 88 -15.90 -2.48 16.67
N GLU A 89 -14.87 -3.24 17.04
CA GLU A 89 -13.49 -2.75 17.10
C GLU A 89 -12.94 -2.37 15.71
N GLN A 90 -13.34 -3.12 14.66
CA GLN A 90 -12.97 -2.81 13.28
C GLN A 90 -13.69 -1.54 12.80
N HIS A 91 -14.97 -1.36 13.15
CA HIS A 91 -15.68 -0.11 12.87
C HIS A 91 -14.98 1.08 13.54
N MET A 92 -14.69 1.01 14.83
CA MET A 92 -13.97 2.06 15.56
C MET A 92 -12.64 2.42 14.88
N PHE A 93 -11.87 1.41 14.47
CA PHE A 93 -10.59 1.61 13.78
C PHE A 93 -10.74 2.29 12.42
N LEU A 94 -11.78 1.98 11.67
CA LEU A 94 -12.06 2.59 10.38
C LEU A 94 -12.69 3.99 10.53
N ASP A 95 -13.56 4.18 11.52
CA ASP A 95 -14.21 5.46 11.81
C ASP A 95 -13.23 6.55 12.22
N ASN A 96 -12.19 6.19 12.96
CA ASN A 96 -11.15 7.13 13.39
C ASN A 96 -10.03 7.32 12.35
N ALA A 97 -9.96 6.47 11.32
CA ALA A 97 -8.98 6.62 10.25
C ALA A 97 -9.26 7.89 9.40
N LYS A 98 -8.22 8.65 9.08
CA LYS A 98 -8.30 9.78 8.16
C LYS A 98 -8.58 9.35 6.72
N CYS A 99 -8.09 8.18 6.32
CA CYS A 99 -8.26 7.61 4.99
C CYS A 99 -8.22 6.08 5.06
N ILE A 100 -9.08 5.43 4.29
CA ILE A 100 -9.10 3.98 4.14
C ILE A 100 -8.73 3.65 2.70
N GLN A 101 -7.60 3.00 2.51
CA GLN A 101 -7.11 2.57 1.20
C GLN A 101 -7.53 1.11 0.98
N VAL A 102 -8.54 0.93 0.14
CA VAL A 102 -9.13 -0.39 -0.10
C VAL A 102 -8.55 -1.02 -1.35
N SER A 103 -8.17 -2.29 -1.23
CA SER A 103 -7.71 -3.07 -2.38
C SER A 103 -8.90 -3.54 -3.21
N LEU A 104 -9.06 -2.99 -4.42
CA LEU A 104 -10.14 -3.31 -5.35
C LEU A 104 -9.55 -3.71 -6.71
N ASP A 105 -9.32 -5.02 -6.90
CA ASP A 105 -8.59 -5.56 -8.04
C ASP A 105 -9.52 -6.19 -9.11
N GLY A 106 -10.82 -5.91 -9.08
CA GLY A 106 -11.82 -6.34 -10.05
C GLY A 106 -13.07 -5.49 -9.95
N SER A 107 -13.81 -5.36 -11.06
CA SER A 107 -15.10 -4.66 -11.15
C SER A 107 -16.31 -5.57 -10.95
N ASP A 108 -16.07 -6.88 -10.93
CA ASP A 108 -17.06 -7.92 -10.71
C ASP A 108 -16.49 -9.07 -9.87
N HIS A 109 -17.38 -9.96 -9.44
CA HIS A 109 -17.03 -11.10 -8.61
C HIS A 109 -15.97 -12.02 -9.26
N ALA A 110 -16.07 -12.31 -10.54
CA ALA A 110 -15.19 -13.26 -11.23
C ALA A 110 -13.77 -12.70 -11.34
N THR A 111 -13.63 -11.46 -11.77
CA THR A 111 -12.33 -10.78 -11.88
C THR A 111 -11.72 -10.57 -10.49
N TYR A 112 -12.51 -10.08 -9.51
CA TYR A 112 -12.06 -9.91 -8.14
C TYR A 112 -11.55 -11.22 -7.57
N TYR A 113 -12.31 -12.32 -7.67
CA TYR A 113 -11.92 -13.64 -7.17
C TYR A 113 -10.66 -14.17 -7.86
N SER A 114 -10.52 -13.98 -9.18
CA SER A 114 -9.34 -14.45 -9.93
C SER A 114 -8.04 -13.86 -9.39
N VAL A 115 -8.10 -12.64 -8.86
CA VAL A 115 -6.94 -11.92 -8.33
C VAL A 115 -6.79 -12.13 -6.81
N ARG A 116 -7.88 -11.95 -6.07
CA ARG A 116 -7.86 -11.88 -4.59
C ARG A 116 -7.96 -13.25 -3.91
N ARG A 117 -8.57 -14.24 -4.60
CA ARG A 117 -8.75 -15.61 -4.09
C ARG A 117 -9.29 -15.61 -2.66
N CYS A 118 -10.35 -14.84 -2.45
CA CYS A 118 -11.01 -14.75 -1.15
C CYS A 118 -11.62 -16.10 -0.76
N THR A 119 -11.46 -16.49 0.50
CA THR A 119 -11.98 -17.77 1.04
C THR A 119 -13.37 -17.61 1.63
N GLU A 120 -13.72 -16.39 2.05
CA GLU A 120 -14.98 -16.03 2.69
C GLU A 120 -15.48 -14.71 2.10
N PHE A 121 -16.80 -14.48 2.12
CA PHE A 121 -17.44 -13.26 1.61
C PHE A 121 -17.10 -12.99 0.13
N GLY A 122 -16.48 -11.83 -0.19
CA GLY A 122 -16.01 -11.52 -1.53
C GLY A 122 -16.45 -10.15 -2.01
N PHE A 123 -16.56 -9.99 -3.33
CA PHE A 123 -16.75 -8.71 -4.00
C PHE A 123 -17.92 -7.88 -3.44
N ASN A 124 -19.10 -8.50 -3.25
CA ASN A 124 -20.28 -7.77 -2.77
C ASN A 124 -20.06 -7.18 -1.36
N THR A 125 -19.49 -7.96 -0.44
CA THR A 125 -19.15 -7.48 0.92
C THR A 125 -18.17 -6.31 0.86
N VAL A 126 -17.17 -6.38 -0.03
CA VAL A 126 -16.21 -5.29 -0.21
C VAL A 126 -16.91 -4.03 -0.70
N ILE A 127 -17.82 -4.15 -1.69
CA ILE A 127 -18.58 -3.00 -2.22
C ILE A 127 -19.52 -2.42 -1.14
N GLU A 128 -20.20 -3.23 -0.37
CA GLU A 128 -21.07 -2.77 0.74
C GLU A 128 -20.25 -1.98 1.77
N ASN A 129 -19.10 -2.49 2.17
CA ASN A 129 -18.20 -1.81 3.09
C ASN A 129 -17.61 -0.52 2.48
N ILE A 130 -17.25 -0.53 1.20
CA ILE A 130 -16.81 0.69 0.49
C ILE A 130 -17.89 1.76 0.52
N LEU A 131 -19.15 1.41 0.24
CA LEU A 131 -20.25 2.36 0.24
C LEU A 131 -20.51 2.93 1.64
N SER A 132 -20.35 2.13 2.69
CA SER A 132 -20.52 2.57 4.09
C SER A 132 -19.46 3.62 4.51
N TYR A 133 -18.29 3.62 3.88
CA TYR A 133 -17.16 4.51 4.18
C TYR A 133 -16.76 5.41 3.01
N ALA A 134 -17.62 5.63 2.01
CA ALA A 134 -17.26 6.24 0.73
C ALA A 134 -16.53 7.59 0.85
N ASN A 135 -16.85 8.40 1.86
CA ASN A 135 -16.23 9.69 2.12
C ASN A 135 -14.75 9.61 2.57
N LYS A 136 -14.27 8.44 3.00
CA LYS A 136 -12.89 8.20 3.46
C LYS A 136 -12.14 7.21 2.56
N ILE A 137 -12.82 6.57 1.61
CA ILE A 137 -12.25 5.52 0.76
C ILE A 137 -11.38 6.10 -0.35
N LYS A 138 -10.25 5.44 -0.58
CA LYS A 138 -9.48 5.49 -1.83
C LYS A 138 -9.26 4.06 -2.29
N ALA A 139 -9.73 3.72 -3.48
CA ALA A 139 -9.47 2.40 -4.06
C ALA A 139 -8.05 2.30 -4.59
N ASN A 140 -7.38 1.19 -4.31
CA ASN A 140 -6.09 0.84 -4.89
C ASN A 140 -6.27 -0.45 -5.70
N CYS A 141 -5.95 -0.40 -6.98
CA CYS A 141 -5.96 -1.55 -7.87
C CYS A 141 -4.52 -1.93 -8.24
N THR A 142 -4.13 -3.16 -7.92
CA THR A 142 -2.88 -3.74 -8.42
C THR A 142 -3.15 -4.39 -9.78
N VAL A 143 -2.70 -3.74 -10.85
CA VAL A 143 -2.88 -4.22 -12.23
C VAL A 143 -1.85 -5.30 -12.54
N SER A 144 -2.34 -6.42 -13.05
CA SER A 144 -1.58 -7.63 -13.34
C SER A 144 -2.08 -8.32 -14.62
N CYS A 145 -1.47 -9.41 -15.01
CA CYS A 145 -1.93 -10.22 -16.15
C CYS A 145 -3.35 -10.80 -15.95
N ARG A 146 -3.91 -10.75 -14.74
CA ARG A 146 -5.25 -11.31 -14.44
C ARG A 146 -6.38 -10.31 -14.44
N ASN A 147 -6.09 -9.00 -14.46
CA ASN A 147 -7.11 -7.95 -14.42
C ASN A 147 -6.81 -6.74 -15.30
N TYR A 148 -5.78 -6.78 -16.15
CA TYR A 148 -5.46 -5.68 -17.07
C TYR A 148 -6.65 -5.32 -18.00
N PHE A 149 -7.43 -6.30 -18.40
CA PHE A 149 -8.61 -6.11 -19.25
C PHE A 149 -9.79 -5.43 -18.54
N ASP A 150 -9.75 -5.37 -17.20
CA ASP A 150 -10.82 -4.84 -16.37
C ASP A 150 -10.54 -3.42 -15.83
N VAL A 151 -9.39 -2.84 -16.16
CA VAL A 151 -8.97 -1.51 -15.66
C VAL A 151 -9.99 -0.43 -15.94
N ARG A 152 -10.58 -0.42 -17.17
CA ARG A 152 -11.62 0.54 -17.52
C ARG A 152 -12.90 0.34 -16.72
N ASN A 153 -13.31 -0.89 -16.51
CA ASN A 153 -14.51 -1.20 -15.74
C ASN A 153 -14.33 -0.85 -14.25
N ILE A 154 -13.15 -1.14 -13.66
CA ILE A 154 -12.80 -0.72 -12.29
C ILE A 154 -12.85 0.81 -12.18
N TYR A 155 -12.28 1.52 -13.15
CA TYR A 155 -12.35 2.99 -13.19
C TYR A 155 -13.80 3.48 -13.21
N ASN A 156 -14.64 2.93 -14.09
CA ASN A 156 -16.05 3.30 -14.21
C ASN A 156 -16.86 2.95 -12.96
N LEU A 157 -16.60 1.80 -12.32
CA LEU A 157 -17.20 1.43 -11.05
C LEU A 157 -16.88 2.48 -9.98
N CYS A 158 -15.61 2.80 -9.78
CA CYS A 158 -15.18 3.80 -8.79
C CYS A 158 -15.76 5.19 -9.08
N LYS A 159 -15.81 5.60 -10.35
CA LYS A 159 -16.45 6.86 -10.78
C LYS A 159 -17.92 6.89 -10.45
N ASN A 160 -18.65 5.79 -10.70
CA ASN A 160 -20.09 5.69 -10.43
C ASN A 160 -20.41 5.75 -8.93
N ILE A 161 -19.59 5.13 -8.08
CA ILE A 161 -19.74 5.19 -6.62
C ILE A 161 -19.01 6.38 -5.99
N LYS A 162 -18.42 7.26 -6.81
CA LYS A 162 -17.78 8.53 -6.44
C LYS A 162 -16.61 8.38 -5.47
N ILE A 163 -15.78 7.37 -5.65
CA ILE A 163 -14.54 7.20 -4.91
C ILE A 163 -13.31 7.36 -5.83
N PRO A 164 -12.21 7.93 -5.37
CA PRO A 164 -10.98 7.98 -6.15
C PRO A 164 -10.36 6.58 -6.27
N VAL A 165 -9.74 6.29 -7.42
CA VAL A 165 -9.02 5.05 -7.67
C VAL A 165 -7.57 5.34 -8.05
N ARG A 166 -6.65 4.45 -7.65
CA ARG A 166 -5.25 4.46 -8.08
C ARG A 166 -4.89 3.09 -8.64
N PHE A 167 -4.20 3.09 -9.76
CA PHE A 167 -3.70 1.88 -10.40
C PHE A 167 -2.18 1.77 -10.19
N PHE A 168 -1.73 0.57 -9.85
CA PHE A 168 -0.31 0.26 -9.67
C PHE A 168 0.03 -1.01 -10.45
N PRO A 169 1.12 -1.03 -11.23
CA PRO A 169 1.57 -2.28 -11.82
C PRO A 169 2.06 -3.24 -10.73
N VAL A 170 1.78 -4.53 -10.91
CA VAL A 170 2.34 -5.57 -10.03
C VAL A 170 3.87 -5.61 -10.17
N HIS A 171 4.57 -5.80 -9.06
CA HIS A 171 6.05 -5.79 -9.01
C HIS A 171 6.66 -7.01 -8.33
N THR A 172 5.82 -7.84 -7.71
CA THR A 172 6.28 -8.86 -6.74
C THR A 172 6.37 -10.25 -7.31
N ASP A 173 5.75 -10.50 -8.44
CA ASP A 173 5.68 -11.83 -9.06
C ASP A 173 5.87 -11.71 -10.58
N GLU A 174 6.92 -12.34 -11.11
CA GLU A 174 7.22 -12.33 -12.55
C GLU A 174 6.09 -12.93 -13.39
N ASN A 175 5.40 -13.95 -12.83
CA ASN A 175 4.24 -14.58 -13.51
C ASN A 175 2.99 -13.68 -13.52
N ALA A 176 2.96 -12.65 -12.69
CA ALA A 176 1.87 -11.69 -12.62
C ALA A 176 2.14 -10.42 -13.43
N MET A 177 3.37 -10.24 -13.95
CA MET A 177 3.81 -9.02 -14.61
C MET A 177 3.04 -8.72 -15.88
N LEU A 178 2.90 -7.43 -16.13
CA LEU A 178 2.28 -6.90 -17.36
C LEU A 178 3.26 -6.99 -18.54
N GLN A 179 2.73 -7.39 -19.67
CA GLN A 179 3.40 -7.36 -20.98
C GLN A 179 2.90 -6.16 -21.81
N GLN A 180 3.63 -5.78 -22.84
CA GLN A 180 3.30 -4.59 -23.63
C GLN A 180 1.90 -4.66 -24.24
N TYR A 181 1.48 -5.79 -24.78
CA TYR A 181 0.14 -5.94 -25.37
C TYR A 181 -1.01 -5.71 -24.36
N MET A 182 -0.76 -5.98 -23.07
CA MET A 182 -1.73 -5.70 -21.99
C MET A 182 -1.84 -4.20 -21.73
N ILE A 183 -0.73 -3.48 -21.84
CA ILE A 183 -0.71 -2.01 -21.74
C ILE A 183 -1.45 -1.39 -22.94
N ASP A 184 -1.18 -1.90 -24.14
CA ASP A 184 -1.86 -1.44 -25.35
C ASP A 184 -3.38 -1.70 -25.27
N TYR A 185 -3.79 -2.85 -24.74
CA TYR A 185 -5.19 -3.13 -24.46
C TYR A 185 -5.83 -2.12 -23.51
N ILE A 186 -5.14 -1.81 -22.37
CA ILE A 186 -5.64 -0.82 -21.41
C ILE A 186 -5.89 0.53 -22.11
N ILE A 187 -4.91 1.03 -22.88
CA ILE A 187 -5.04 2.30 -23.60
C ILE A 187 -6.18 2.25 -24.61
N ASN A 188 -6.22 1.22 -25.46
CA ASN A 188 -7.21 1.07 -26.50
C ASN A 188 -8.63 0.96 -25.95
N SER A 189 -8.81 0.35 -24.77
CA SER A 189 -10.12 0.23 -24.12
C SER A 189 -10.81 1.58 -23.85
N PHE A 190 -10.05 2.66 -23.67
CA PHE A 190 -10.58 4.02 -23.57
C PHE A 190 -10.72 4.68 -24.94
N VAL A 191 -9.72 4.58 -25.80
CA VAL A 191 -9.69 5.23 -27.14
C VAL A 191 -10.82 4.72 -28.04
N GLU A 192 -11.05 3.41 -28.10
CA GLU A 192 -12.11 2.79 -28.89
C GLU A 192 -13.53 3.22 -28.44
N ASN A 193 -13.67 3.66 -27.20
CA ASN A 193 -14.92 4.22 -26.69
C ASN A 193 -14.99 5.76 -26.78
N CYS A 194 -14.10 6.37 -27.57
CA CYS A 194 -14.00 7.84 -27.71
C CYS A 194 -13.81 8.58 -26.39
N GLU A 195 -13.22 7.94 -25.39
CA GLU A 195 -12.94 8.52 -24.08
C GLU A 195 -11.45 8.88 -23.97
N PRO A 196 -11.10 10.04 -23.41
CA PRO A 196 -9.71 10.33 -23.09
C PRO A 196 -9.22 9.37 -22.01
N VAL A 197 -7.95 8.96 -22.10
CA VAL A 197 -7.32 8.13 -21.05
C VAL A 197 -7.31 8.93 -19.74
N PRO A 198 -7.95 8.45 -18.67
CA PRO A 198 -8.04 9.18 -17.40
C PRO A 198 -6.67 9.45 -16.78
N GLU A 199 -6.59 10.48 -15.92
CA GLU A 199 -5.35 10.84 -15.24
C GLU A 199 -4.82 9.69 -14.37
N GLU A 200 -5.69 8.96 -13.71
CA GLU A 200 -5.36 7.79 -12.89
C GLU A 200 -4.64 6.71 -13.68
N VAL A 201 -5.11 6.46 -14.91
CA VAL A 201 -4.50 5.50 -15.84
C VAL A 201 -3.19 6.07 -16.41
N ASN A 202 -3.15 7.36 -16.75
CA ASN A 202 -1.91 8.02 -17.17
C ASN A 202 -0.83 7.96 -16.08
N ASN A 203 -1.20 8.13 -14.81
CA ASN A 203 -0.29 7.99 -13.69
C ASN A 203 0.21 6.54 -13.53
N PHE A 204 -0.65 5.55 -13.73
CA PHE A 204 -0.25 4.15 -13.81
C PHE A 204 0.77 3.90 -14.95
N LEU A 205 0.52 4.43 -16.15
CA LEU A 205 1.45 4.30 -17.29
C LEU A 205 2.82 4.94 -17.01
N LYS A 206 2.84 6.10 -16.36
CA LYS A 206 4.10 6.73 -15.91
C LYS A 206 4.86 5.82 -14.94
N ILE A 207 4.18 5.20 -13.97
CA ILE A 207 4.79 4.26 -13.03
C ILE A 207 5.32 3.02 -13.77
N TYR A 208 4.53 2.44 -14.67
CA TYR A 208 4.93 1.27 -15.46
C TYR A 208 6.20 1.55 -16.28
N ASN A 209 6.26 2.70 -16.95
CA ASN A 209 7.39 3.10 -17.78
C ASN A 209 8.60 3.58 -16.97
N SER A 210 8.44 3.87 -15.68
CA SER A 210 9.49 4.46 -14.83
C SER A 210 10.71 3.56 -14.65
N LYS A 211 10.57 2.26 -14.83
CA LYS A 211 11.68 1.29 -14.79
C LYS A 211 12.75 1.56 -15.85
N ASN A 212 12.38 2.26 -16.92
CA ASN A 212 13.27 2.60 -18.03
C ASN A 212 13.90 4.01 -17.89
N LEU A 213 13.54 4.77 -16.85
CA LEU A 213 14.08 6.11 -16.64
C LEU A 213 15.43 6.07 -15.90
N PRO A 214 16.32 7.04 -16.17
CA PRO A 214 17.57 7.20 -15.43
C PRO A 214 17.30 7.34 -13.94
N LYS A 215 18.06 6.63 -13.11
CA LYS A 215 17.87 6.69 -11.66
C LYS A 215 18.72 7.82 -11.09
N PRO A 216 18.13 8.72 -10.34
CA PRO A 216 18.85 9.82 -9.71
C PRO A 216 19.79 9.32 -8.61
N SER A 217 20.75 10.17 -8.25
CA SER A 217 21.79 9.89 -7.26
C SER A 217 21.31 9.96 -5.79
N ARG A 218 20.07 10.36 -5.54
CA ARG A 218 19.54 10.59 -4.19
C ARG A 218 18.20 9.94 -3.99
N CYS A 219 17.92 9.44 -2.78
CA CYS A 219 16.61 8.93 -2.38
C CYS A 219 16.16 9.56 -1.06
N TYR A 220 15.14 10.40 -1.14
CA TYR A 220 14.59 11.11 0.03
C TYR A 220 13.61 10.27 0.84
N VAL A 221 13.07 9.17 0.29
CA VAL A 221 12.12 8.29 1.00
C VAL A 221 12.68 7.85 2.34
N LYS A 222 13.93 7.42 2.39
CA LYS A 222 14.56 6.92 3.61
C LYS A 222 14.77 7.99 4.70
N SER A 223 14.82 9.27 4.34
CA SER A 223 14.95 10.36 5.32
C SER A 223 13.60 10.84 5.89
N ALA A 224 12.50 10.52 5.22
CA ALA A 224 11.16 10.98 5.60
C ALA A 224 10.19 9.85 5.95
N HIS A 225 10.54 8.59 5.69
CA HIS A 225 9.65 7.45 5.83
C HIS A 225 10.30 6.31 6.62
N ARG A 226 9.50 5.58 7.40
CA ARG A 226 9.89 4.33 8.07
C ARG A 226 8.86 3.26 7.82
N ILE A 227 9.33 2.02 7.77
CA ILE A 227 8.46 0.85 7.82
C ILE A 227 8.85 0.03 9.05
N ILE A 228 7.84 -0.40 9.78
CA ILE A 228 7.97 -1.28 10.94
C ILE A 228 7.29 -2.59 10.59
N ASP A 229 8.01 -3.69 10.70
CA ASP A 229 7.44 -5.02 10.44
C ASP A 229 6.73 -5.59 11.68
N GLU A 230 6.12 -6.75 11.52
CA GLU A 230 5.41 -7.48 12.57
C GLU A 230 6.30 -7.97 13.73
N SER A 231 7.62 -7.85 13.61
CA SER A 231 8.57 -8.08 14.70
C SER A 231 8.99 -6.80 15.42
N GLY A 232 8.49 -5.64 14.98
CA GLY A 232 8.87 -4.33 15.48
C GLY A 232 10.19 -3.80 14.90
N LYS A 233 10.78 -4.47 13.92
CA LYS A 233 12.01 -4.03 13.27
C LYS A 233 11.74 -2.90 12.28
N GLU A 234 12.60 -1.91 12.26
CA GLU A 234 12.48 -0.72 11.42
C GLU A 234 13.29 -0.84 10.13
N TYR A 235 12.73 -0.31 9.04
CA TYR A 235 13.34 -0.28 7.71
C TYR A 235 13.17 1.11 7.08
N PRO A 236 14.14 1.55 6.26
CA PRO A 236 14.12 2.88 5.66
C PRO A 236 13.07 3.03 4.55
N CYS A 237 12.63 1.95 3.92
CA CYS A 237 11.64 1.97 2.85
C CYS A 237 11.02 0.60 2.60
N CYS A 238 9.92 0.56 1.85
CA CYS A 238 9.21 -0.67 1.52
C CYS A 238 10.03 -1.66 0.67
N ARG A 239 11.05 -1.20 -0.06
CA ARG A 239 11.93 -2.08 -0.81
C ARG A 239 12.92 -2.83 0.10
N ALA A 240 13.32 -2.22 1.21
CA ALA A 240 14.20 -2.85 2.18
C ALA A 240 13.53 -3.98 2.99
N ILE A 241 12.20 -3.92 3.15
CA ILE A 241 11.42 -4.96 3.84
C ILE A 241 10.97 -6.06 2.90
N ASN A 242 11.11 -5.85 1.60
CA ASN A 242 10.33 -6.52 0.60
C ASN A 242 10.74 -7.91 0.22
N ASP A 243 9.75 -8.63 -0.20
CA ASP A 243 9.49 -9.67 -1.17
C ASP A 243 10.26 -10.95 -0.98
N ASN A 244 11.43 -10.83 -1.03
CA ASN A 244 12.47 -11.69 -0.58
C ASN A 244 13.21 -10.95 0.53
N GLY A 245 12.65 -9.87 1.02
CA GLY A 245 13.26 -8.94 1.96
C GLY A 245 13.65 -9.56 3.29
N ARG A 246 13.14 -10.73 3.58
CA ARG A 246 13.75 -11.62 4.57
C ARG A 246 15.11 -12.16 4.11
N ASP A 247 15.43 -12.14 2.81
CA ASP A 247 16.73 -12.53 2.24
C ASP A 247 17.69 -11.37 2.05
N TRP A 248 17.22 -10.13 2.12
CA TRP A 248 18.11 -9.03 2.45
C TRP A 248 18.60 -9.16 3.91
N LYS A 249 18.46 -10.37 4.43
CA LYS A 249 18.90 -10.89 5.72
C LYS A 249 20.27 -10.34 6.08
N GLY A 250 20.28 -9.59 7.13
CA GLY A 250 21.50 -9.14 7.77
C GLY A 250 22.26 -8.02 7.08
N LYS A 251 22.06 -7.72 5.79
CA LYS A 251 22.70 -6.59 5.12
C LYS A 251 22.10 -5.24 5.50
N PHE A 252 20.88 -5.25 6.01
CA PHE A 252 20.12 -4.06 6.42
C PHE A 252 19.52 -4.17 7.82
N SER A 253 20.15 -4.96 8.70
CA SER A 253 19.93 -4.71 10.11
C SER A 253 20.39 -3.27 10.38
N LEU A 254 19.56 -2.48 11.04
CA LEU A 254 19.81 -1.08 11.40
C LEU A 254 21.03 -0.86 12.31
N GLY A 255 22.09 -1.64 12.12
CA GLY A 255 23.35 -1.52 12.84
C GLY A 255 24.07 -0.18 12.62
N ASN A 256 23.77 0.52 11.51
CA ASN A 256 24.28 1.85 11.21
C ASN A 256 23.12 2.82 10.97
N LEU A 257 22.44 3.22 12.02
CA LEU A 257 21.40 4.26 12.02
C LEU A 257 21.86 5.57 11.37
N ASN A 258 23.15 5.87 11.41
CA ASN A 258 23.73 7.11 10.86
C ASN A 258 23.60 7.21 9.34
N ASP A 259 23.51 6.09 8.60
CA ASP A 259 23.39 6.08 7.14
C ASP A 259 21.95 6.07 6.66
N LEU A 260 20.98 5.73 7.52
CA LEU A 260 19.59 5.61 7.12
C LEU A 260 18.97 6.94 6.69
N ASP A 261 19.37 8.02 7.33
CA ASP A 261 18.83 9.35 7.09
C ASP A 261 19.57 10.12 5.99
N ASN A 262 20.71 9.60 5.51
CA ASN A 262 21.49 10.26 4.46
C ASN A 262 20.90 9.92 3.06
N PRO A 263 20.26 10.89 2.35
CA PRO A 263 19.66 10.64 1.05
C PRO A 263 20.69 10.29 -0.04
N ASN A 264 21.97 10.61 0.17
CA ASN A 264 23.03 10.35 -0.79
C ASN A 264 23.57 8.91 -0.75
N VAL A 265 23.27 8.16 0.34
CA VAL A 265 23.65 6.75 0.44
C VAL A 265 22.60 5.90 -0.28
N LEU A 266 22.94 5.33 -1.43
CA LEU A 266 22.12 4.38 -2.15
C LEU A 266 22.59 2.96 -1.84
N TYR A 267 21.64 2.07 -1.60
CA TYR A 267 21.89 0.65 -1.45
C TYR A 267 21.89 -0.05 -2.82
N ASP A 268 22.49 -1.23 -2.93
CA ASP A 268 22.54 -1.97 -4.20
C ASP A 268 21.13 -2.22 -4.79
N PHE A 269 20.14 -2.49 -3.97
CA PHE A 269 18.76 -2.65 -4.42
C PHE A 269 18.13 -1.35 -4.94
N CYS A 270 18.68 -0.18 -4.64
CA CYS A 270 18.21 1.09 -5.19
C CYS A 270 18.45 1.20 -6.70
N LYS A 271 19.41 0.45 -7.23
CA LYS A 271 19.70 0.43 -8.67
C LYS A 271 18.50 -0.02 -9.49
N ASP A 272 17.69 -0.94 -8.94
CA ASP A 272 16.53 -1.50 -9.59
C ASP A 272 15.19 -1.01 -8.98
N CYS A 273 15.23 0.08 -8.22
CA CYS A 273 14.06 0.60 -7.54
C CYS A 273 13.15 1.38 -8.50
N ASP A 274 12.04 0.80 -8.86
CA ASP A 274 10.97 1.39 -9.65
C ASP A 274 10.13 2.43 -8.88
N ARG A 275 10.08 2.31 -7.56
CA ARG A 275 9.39 3.28 -6.67
C ARG A 275 10.13 4.60 -6.55
N TYR A 276 11.39 4.64 -6.95
CA TYR A 276 12.22 5.82 -6.90
C TYR A 276 11.57 7.01 -7.63
N VAL A 277 11.09 6.80 -8.84
CA VAL A 277 10.49 7.86 -9.66
C VAL A 277 9.22 8.41 -9.01
N LYS A 278 8.38 7.55 -8.42
CA LYS A 278 7.15 7.94 -7.75
C LYS A 278 7.38 8.89 -6.57
N PHE A 279 8.44 8.66 -5.80
CA PHE A 279 8.69 9.38 -4.55
C PHE A 279 9.72 10.51 -4.68
N ASN A 280 10.64 10.44 -5.65
CA ASN A 280 11.74 11.39 -5.75
C ASN A 280 11.62 12.37 -6.92
N ALA A 281 10.92 12.04 -8.00
CA ALA A 281 10.71 12.95 -9.12
C ALA A 281 9.92 14.22 -8.75
N HIS A 282 9.15 14.15 -7.66
CA HIS A 282 8.31 15.23 -7.15
C HIS A 282 8.67 15.62 -5.71
N TRP A 283 9.90 15.29 -5.24
CA TRP A 283 10.26 15.57 -3.84
C TRP A 283 10.15 17.04 -3.48
N ASP A 284 10.53 17.94 -4.37
CA ASP A 284 10.43 19.36 -4.12
C ASP A 284 8.98 19.84 -3.99
N ASP A 285 8.04 19.14 -4.64
CA ASP A 285 6.60 19.35 -4.48
C ASP A 285 6.06 18.71 -3.19
N TYR A 286 6.75 17.72 -2.65
CA TYR A 286 6.28 16.87 -1.55
C TYR A 286 6.90 17.19 -0.19
N LYS A 287 8.11 17.80 -0.15
CA LYS A 287 8.85 18.03 1.10
C LYS A 287 8.09 18.83 2.15
N ASP A 288 7.16 19.70 1.72
CA ASP A 288 6.40 20.60 2.59
C ASP A 288 4.93 20.17 2.80
N LYS A 289 4.50 19.07 2.15
CA LYS A 289 3.10 18.62 2.19
C LYS A 289 2.96 17.30 2.94
N LYS A 290 2.62 17.36 4.24
CA LYS A 290 2.27 16.15 5.04
C LYS A 290 1.17 15.30 4.39
N GLU A 291 0.28 15.91 3.62
CA GLU A 291 -0.89 15.27 2.97
C GLU A 291 -0.54 14.28 1.85
N LEU A 292 0.67 14.28 1.34
CA LEU A 292 1.06 13.47 0.19
C LEU A 292 1.62 12.10 0.57
N PHE A 293 1.85 11.88 1.85
CA PHE A 293 2.14 10.56 2.42
C PHE A 293 0.86 9.84 2.88
N LEU A 294 -0.28 10.51 2.73
CA LEU A 294 -1.63 10.01 3.03
C LEU A 294 -2.28 9.37 1.81
#